data_b66a312e8a0a7268f6fb1d7c9fcd959e
#
_entry.id   b66a312e8a0a7268f6fb1d7c9fcd959e
#
_cell.length_a   1.000
_cell.length_b   1.000
_cell.length_c   1.000
_cell.angle_alpha   90.00
_cell.angle_beta   90.00
_cell.angle_gamma   90.00
#
_symmetry.space_group_name_H-M   'P 1'
#
loop_
_entity.id
_entity.type
_entity.pdbx_description
1 polymer ?
#
loop_
_entity_poly.entity_id
_entity_poly.type
_entity_poly.pdbx_seq_one_letter_code
_entity_poly.pdbx_strand_id
1 'polypeptide(L)'
;MIEANEYVRTNSGLIFKVNEITYDEEYKDYLYKESFLLVDWKENIVKHSKQLIDLIEVGDIVNGMEVLDIHKPRDLWEPIEIRVDSRYTNFILAEDLKTILTKEIYMANCYKVGGEKQCM
;
A
#
# COMPACT_ATOMS: atom_id res chain seq x y z
N MET A 1 -8.46 12.37 10.12
CA MET A 1 -8.05 13.19 8.97
C MET A 1 -6.61 12.91 8.58
N ILE A 2 -6.32 12.87 7.29
CA ILE A 2 -4.96 12.60 6.82
C ILE A 2 -4.07 13.81 7.06
N GLU A 3 -2.90 13.59 7.64
CA GLU A 3 -1.94 14.63 7.94
C GLU A 3 -0.70 14.50 7.07
N ALA A 4 0.06 15.59 6.94
CA ALA A 4 1.37 15.54 6.30
C ALA A 4 2.26 14.53 7.02
N ASN A 5 3.14 13.88 6.26
CA ASN A 5 4.04 12.81 6.70
C ASN A 5 3.36 11.46 6.95
N GLU A 6 2.06 11.33 6.72
CA GLU A 6 1.43 10.01 6.66
C GLU A 6 1.66 9.37 5.30
N TYR A 7 1.65 8.04 5.29
CA TYR A 7 1.60 7.27 4.05
C TYR A 7 0.13 7.06 3.67
N VAL A 8 -0.13 7.05 2.38
CA VAL A 8 -1.47 6.79 1.84
C VAL A 8 -1.41 5.66 0.81
N ARG A 9 -2.52 4.93 0.71
CA ARG A 9 -2.72 3.92 -0.34
C ARG A 9 -3.98 4.30 -1.10
N THR A 10 -3.88 4.34 -2.42
CA THR A 10 -5.00 4.70 -3.29
C THR A 10 -5.75 3.45 -3.77
N ASN A 11 -6.93 3.66 -4.32
CA ASN A 11 -7.73 2.56 -4.89
C ASN A 11 -7.06 1.92 -6.12
N SER A 12 -6.14 2.62 -6.77
CA SER A 12 -5.36 2.07 -7.88
C SER A 12 -4.08 1.36 -7.43
N GLY A 13 -3.80 1.35 -6.13
CA GLY A 13 -2.64 0.68 -5.57
C GLY A 13 -1.39 1.52 -5.42
N LEU A 14 -1.45 2.82 -5.66
CA LEU A 14 -0.32 3.70 -5.40
C LEU A 14 -0.12 3.83 -3.90
N ILE A 15 1.14 3.82 -3.46
CA ILE A 15 1.52 4.12 -2.08
C ILE A 15 2.53 5.25 -2.11
N PHE A 16 2.27 6.30 -1.33
CA PHE A 16 3.22 7.40 -1.21
C PHE A 16 3.08 8.09 0.15
N LYS A 17 4.12 8.85 0.50
CA LYS A 17 4.14 9.65 1.72
C LYS A 17 3.69 11.06 1.39
N VAL A 18 2.73 11.58 2.14
CA VAL A 18 2.14 12.89 1.88
C VAL A 18 3.09 13.97 2.37
N ASN A 19 3.58 14.80 1.45
CA ASN A 19 4.40 15.97 1.76
C ASN A 19 3.61 17.27 1.70
N GLU A 20 2.56 17.31 0.88
CA GLU A 20 1.78 18.49 0.64
C GLU A 20 0.30 18.14 0.55
N ILE A 21 -0.53 18.98 1.14
CA ILE A 21 -2.00 18.85 1.11
C ILE A 21 -2.55 20.17 0.62
N THR A 22 -3.30 20.14 -0.50
CA THR A 22 -3.96 21.31 -1.05
C THR A 22 -5.44 21.04 -1.24
N TYR A 23 -6.25 22.09 -1.03
CA TYR A 23 -7.67 22.01 -1.30
C TYR A 23 -7.96 22.68 -2.65
N ASP A 24 -8.63 21.95 -3.54
CA ASP A 24 -9.05 22.47 -4.85
C ASP A 24 -10.51 22.91 -4.79
N GLU A 25 -10.74 24.21 -5.01
CA GLU A 25 -12.09 24.77 -4.90
C GLU A 25 -13.00 24.40 -6.07
N GLU A 26 -12.44 24.16 -7.23
CA GLU A 26 -13.23 23.73 -8.40
C GLU A 26 -13.70 22.29 -8.25
N TYR A 27 -12.78 21.41 -7.86
CA TYR A 27 -13.08 20.00 -7.67
C TYR A 27 -13.73 19.74 -6.30
N LYS A 28 -13.56 20.64 -5.35
CA LYS A 28 -14.11 20.57 -3.98
C LYS A 28 -13.61 19.34 -3.21
N ASP A 29 -12.32 19.05 -3.32
CA ASP A 29 -11.69 17.95 -2.60
C ASP A 29 -10.24 18.29 -2.29
N TYR A 30 -9.64 17.50 -1.39
CA TYR A 30 -8.25 17.63 -1.04
C TYR A 30 -7.38 16.81 -1.97
N LEU A 31 -6.24 17.38 -2.34
CA LEU A 31 -5.22 16.72 -3.14
C LEU A 31 -4.02 16.44 -2.26
N TYR A 32 -3.62 15.17 -2.17
CA TYR A 32 -2.48 14.73 -1.39
C TYR A 32 -1.32 14.41 -2.34
N LYS A 33 -0.13 14.88 -2.02
CA LYS A 33 0.97 14.87 -2.96
C LYS A 33 2.31 14.62 -2.26
N GLU A 34 3.12 13.72 -2.80
CA GLU A 34 4.52 13.57 -2.46
C GLU A 34 5.38 14.27 -3.51
N SER A 35 5.06 14.05 -4.79
CA SER A 35 5.76 14.62 -5.92
C SER A 35 4.78 14.81 -7.08
N PHE A 36 5.28 15.33 -8.20
CA PHE A 36 4.47 15.49 -9.38
C PHE A 36 3.85 14.18 -9.89
N LEU A 37 4.56 13.05 -9.69
CA LEU A 37 4.10 11.74 -10.15
C LEU A 37 3.30 10.97 -9.09
N LEU A 38 3.46 11.32 -7.83
CA LEU A 38 2.80 10.64 -6.72
C LEU A 38 1.80 11.60 -6.06
N VAL A 39 0.60 11.62 -6.61
CA VAL A 39 -0.46 12.55 -6.22
C VAL A 39 -1.82 11.88 -6.45
N ASP A 40 -2.76 12.11 -5.54
CA ASP A 40 -4.13 11.67 -5.75
C ASP A 40 -5.11 12.49 -4.89
N TRP A 41 -6.38 12.39 -5.27
CA TRP A 41 -7.47 13.04 -4.56
C TRP A 41 -7.88 12.23 -3.33
N LYS A 42 -8.38 12.93 -2.30
CA LYS A 42 -8.84 12.29 -1.07
C LYS A 42 -9.85 11.18 -1.33
N GLU A 43 -10.76 11.36 -2.29
CA GLU A 43 -11.78 10.37 -2.60
C GLU A 43 -11.21 9.03 -3.04
N ASN A 44 -9.98 9.01 -3.56
CA ASN A 44 -9.32 7.81 -4.03
C ASN A 44 -8.44 7.14 -2.97
N ILE A 45 -8.27 7.75 -1.80
CA ILE A 45 -7.47 7.20 -0.72
C ILE A 45 -8.30 6.15 0.04
N VAL A 46 -7.78 4.92 0.11
CA VAL A 46 -8.46 3.83 0.81
C VAL A 46 -7.88 3.54 2.19
N LYS A 47 -6.62 3.90 2.41
CA LYS A 47 -5.95 3.74 3.71
C LYS A 47 -4.92 4.82 3.92
N HIS A 48 -4.68 5.17 5.17
CA HIS A 48 -3.59 6.07 5.54
C HIS A 48 -3.05 5.71 6.92
N SER A 49 -1.76 5.93 7.14
CA SER A 49 -1.11 5.68 8.42
C SER A 49 0.26 6.34 8.46
N LYS A 50 0.73 6.63 9.66
CA LYS A 50 2.12 7.07 9.87
C LYS A 50 3.12 5.93 9.68
N GLN A 51 2.65 4.69 9.70
CA GLN A 51 3.47 3.50 9.52
C GLN A 51 3.12 2.80 8.21
N LEU A 52 4.13 2.64 7.35
CA LEU A 52 3.94 2.05 6.04
C LEU A 52 3.35 0.64 6.10
N ILE A 53 3.73 -0.14 7.10
CA ILE A 53 3.27 -1.52 7.25
C ILE A 53 1.75 -1.62 7.40
N ASP A 54 1.09 -0.57 7.91
CA ASP A 54 -0.37 -0.56 8.08
C ASP A 54 -1.12 -0.53 6.75
N LEU A 55 -0.44 -0.18 5.66
CA LEU A 55 -1.07 -0.07 4.34
C LEU A 55 -1.04 -1.35 3.54
N ILE A 56 -0.29 -2.35 4.00
CA ILE A 56 -0.13 -3.61 3.28
C ILE A 56 -1.39 -4.47 3.43
N GLU A 57 -1.77 -5.14 2.34
CA GLU A 57 -2.94 -6.02 2.29
C GLU A 57 -2.55 -7.40 1.79
N VAL A 58 -3.39 -8.38 2.13
CA VAL A 58 -3.24 -9.74 1.59
C VAL A 58 -3.31 -9.68 0.07
N GLY A 59 -2.39 -10.37 -0.58
CA GLY A 59 -2.25 -10.37 -2.04
C GLY A 59 -1.21 -9.40 -2.57
N ASP A 60 -0.75 -8.45 -1.75
CA ASP A 60 0.37 -7.59 -2.14
C ASP A 60 1.65 -8.41 -2.23
N ILE A 61 2.64 -7.89 -2.93
CA ILE A 61 3.96 -8.51 -3.04
C ILE A 61 4.95 -7.66 -2.28
N VAL A 62 5.48 -8.20 -1.19
CA VAL A 62 6.42 -7.51 -0.30
C VAL A 62 7.77 -8.20 -0.41
N ASN A 63 8.81 -7.44 -0.71
CA ASN A 63 10.16 -7.97 -0.90
C ASN A 63 10.19 -9.13 -1.91
N GLY A 64 9.32 -9.06 -2.93
CA GLY A 64 9.22 -10.11 -3.95
C GLY A 64 8.38 -11.32 -3.56
N MET A 65 7.72 -11.31 -2.40
CA MET A 65 6.95 -12.44 -1.88
C MET A 65 5.50 -12.05 -1.67
N GLU A 66 4.58 -12.95 -2.02
CA GLU A 66 3.14 -12.69 -1.84
C GLU A 66 2.75 -12.70 -0.37
N VAL A 67 1.97 -11.71 0.04
CA VAL A 67 1.42 -11.61 1.39
C VAL A 67 0.24 -12.57 1.52
N LEU A 68 0.35 -13.54 2.42
CA LEU A 68 -0.68 -14.54 2.66
C LEU A 68 -1.61 -14.17 3.80
N ASP A 69 -1.08 -13.48 4.81
CA ASP A 69 -1.84 -13.11 5.99
C ASP A 69 -1.16 -11.94 6.70
N ILE A 70 -1.93 -11.21 7.49
CA ILE A 70 -1.43 -10.09 8.29
C ILE A 70 -1.88 -10.30 9.72
N HIS A 71 -0.92 -10.49 10.62
CA HIS A 71 -1.19 -10.65 12.04
C HIS A 71 -1.05 -9.31 12.75
N LYS A 72 -2.17 -8.81 13.26
CA LYS A 72 -2.19 -7.58 14.06
C LYS A 72 -2.37 -7.96 15.52
N PRO A 73 -1.37 -7.71 16.38
CA PRO A 73 -1.47 -8.06 17.78
C PRO A 73 -2.48 -7.17 18.51
N ARG A 74 -2.96 -7.67 19.66
CA ARG A 74 -3.89 -6.92 20.50
C ARG A 74 -3.23 -5.75 21.21
N ASP A 75 -1.97 -5.93 21.56
CA ASP A 75 -1.22 -4.94 22.33
C ASP A 75 -0.46 -4.01 21.41
N LEU A 76 -0.49 -2.71 21.74
CA LEU A 76 0.10 -1.67 20.89
C LEU A 76 1.62 -1.77 20.75
N TRP A 77 2.29 -2.41 21.70
CA TRP A 77 3.76 -2.57 21.66
C TRP A 77 4.22 -3.78 20.85
N GLU A 78 3.32 -4.70 20.52
CA GLU A 78 3.68 -5.83 19.70
C GLU A 78 3.70 -5.45 18.23
N PRO A 79 4.68 -5.95 17.45
CA PRO A 79 4.77 -5.59 16.04
C PRO A 79 3.71 -6.29 15.20
N ILE A 80 3.32 -5.64 14.11
CA ILE A 80 2.53 -6.28 13.07
C ILE A 80 3.43 -7.24 12.33
N GLU A 81 2.97 -8.48 12.12
CA GLU A 81 3.70 -9.50 11.39
C GLU A 81 3.01 -9.79 10.06
N ILE A 82 3.75 -9.73 8.97
CA ILE A 82 3.25 -10.04 7.64
C ILE A 82 3.75 -11.41 7.25
N ARG A 83 2.82 -12.35 7.08
CA ARG A 83 3.15 -13.70 6.65
C ARG A 83 3.24 -13.73 5.13
N VAL A 84 4.35 -14.25 4.61
CA VAL A 84 4.62 -14.30 3.18
C VAL A 84 4.84 -15.72 2.68
N ASP A 85 4.64 -15.91 1.39
CA ASP A 85 4.90 -17.18 0.71
C ASP A 85 6.39 -17.30 0.39
N SER A 86 7.13 -17.89 1.31
CA SER A 86 8.58 -18.05 1.18
C SER A 86 9.04 -19.32 1.89
N ARG A 87 10.08 -19.94 1.33
CA ARG A 87 10.74 -21.10 1.95
C ARG A 87 11.65 -20.72 3.11
N TYR A 88 12.13 -19.48 3.10
CA TYR A 88 13.20 -19.04 4.01
C TYR A 88 12.71 -18.09 5.08
N THR A 89 11.64 -17.35 4.81
CA THR A 89 11.12 -16.32 5.70
C THR A 89 9.62 -16.50 5.82
N ASN A 90 9.14 -16.71 7.04
CA ASN A 90 7.69 -16.85 7.26
C ASN A 90 7.02 -15.50 7.51
N PHE A 91 7.72 -14.59 8.18
CA PHE A 91 7.16 -13.30 8.58
C PHE A 91 8.10 -12.16 8.22
N ILE A 92 7.50 -11.02 7.89
CA ILE A 92 8.20 -9.77 7.65
C ILE A 92 7.68 -8.74 8.63
N LEU A 93 8.60 -8.04 9.31
CA LEU A 93 8.29 -6.94 10.21
C LEU A 93 8.51 -5.59 9.48
N ALA A 94 8.05 -4.49 10.10
CA ALA A 94 8.18 -3.17 9.52
C ALA A 94 9.63 -2.83 9.12
N GLU A 95 10.58 -3.19 9.96
CA GLU A 95 12.01 -2.94 9.73
C GLU A 95 12.60 -3.71 8.57
N ASP A 96 11.93 -4.78 8.13
CA ASP A 96 12.39 -5.62 7.04
C ASP A 96 11.79 -5.23 5.68
N LEU A 97 10.89 -4.26 5.66
CA LEU A 97 10.25 -3.81 4.43
C LEU A 97 11.26 -3.11 3.51
N LYS A 98 11.38 -3.61 2.28
CA LYS A 98 12.25 -3.01 1.26
C LYS A 98 11.46 -2.59 0.03
N THR A 99 10.56 -3.45 -0.44
CA THR A 99 9.73 -3.16 -1.61
C THR A 99 8.30 -3.59 -1.37
N ILE A 100 7.37 -2.83 -1.91
CA ILE A 100 5.94 -3.15 -1.89
C ILE A 100 5.41 -2.97 -3.31
N LEU A 101 4.87 -4.05 -3.87
CA LEU A 101 4.11 -4.01 -5.11
C LEU A 101 2.68 -4.37 -4.77
N THR A 102 1.79 -3.40 -4.85
CA THR A 102 0.39 -3.64 -4.48
C THR A 102 -0.29 -4.56 -5.47
N LYS A 103 -1.26 -5.33 -4.99
CA LYS A 103 -2.01 -6.27 -5.84
C LYS A 103 -2.69 -5.55 -7.01
N GLU A 104 -3.17 -4.32 -6.80
CA GLU A 104 -3.82 -3.54 -7.86
C GLU A 104 -2.85 -3.21 -9.00
N ILE A 105 -1.65 -2.76 -8.67
CA ILE A 105 -0.63 -2.44 -9.68
C ILE A 105 -0.12 -3.71 -10.34
N TYR A 106 0.08 -4.78 -9.58
CA TYR A 106 0.49 -6.07 -10.13
C TYR A 106 -0.51 -6.57 -11.16
N MET A 107 -1.80 -6.57 -10.81
CA MET A 107 -2.86 -7.03 -11.71
C MET A 107 -2.99 -6.15 -12.94
N ALA A 108 -2.79 -4.84 -12.81
CA ALA A 108 -2.89 -3.90 -13.93
C ALA A 108 -1.76 -4.09 -14.95
N ASN A 109 -0.60 -4.57 -14.53
CA ASN A 109 0.60 -4.65 -15.37
C ASN A 109 0.95 -6.07 -15.82
N CYS A 110 0.23 -7.09 -15.36
CA CYS A 110 0.58 -8.45 -15.73
C CYS A 110 0.02 -8.81 -17.11
N TYR A 111 0.77 -9.65 -17.83
CA TYR A 111 0.34 -10.16 -19.12
C TYR A 111 -0.66 -11.32 -18.91
N LYS A 112 -1.79 -11.25 -19.58
CA LYS A 112 -2.86 -12.25 -19.46
C LYS A 112 -2.79 -13.21 -20.64
N VAL A 113 -2.29 -14.41 -20.41
CA VAL A 113 -2.14 -15.42 -21.44
C VAL A 113 -3.53 -15.96 -21.81
N GLY A 114 -3.80 -16.02 -23.13
CA GLY A 114 -5.06 -16.57 -23.63
C GLY A 114 -6.29 -15.76 -23.27
N GLY A 115 -6.11 -14.51 -22.83
CA GLY A 115 -7.22 -13.65 -22.42
C GLY A 115 -7.73 -13.93 -21.02
N GLU A 116 -7.03 -14.74 -20.23
CA GLU A 116 -7.39 -14.99 -18.85
C GLU A 116 -7.24 -13.73 -18.00
N LYS A 117 -8.08 -13.65 -16.95
CA LYS A 117 -8.11 -12.45 -16.11
C LYS A 117 -7.24 -12.53 -14.86
N GLN A 118 -6.55 -13.63 -14.64
CA GLN A 118 -5.71 -13.84 -13.47
C GLN A 118 -4.23 -13.82 -13.85
N CYS A 119 -3.42 -13.20 -12.99
CA CYS A 119 -2.00 -13.06 -13.19
C CYS A 119 -1.18 -14.14 -12.46
N MET A 120 -1.85 -15.02 -11.78
CA MET A 120 -1.21 -16.06 -10.99
C MET A 120 -1.65 -17.42 -11.45
#